data_51503a2566974f2104e6c414800deb66
#
_entry.id   51503a2566974f2104e6c414800deb66
#
_cell.length_a   1.000
_cell.length_b   1.000
_cell.length_c   1.000
_cell.angle_alpha   90.00
_cell.angle_beta   90.00
_cell.angle_gamma   90.00
#
_symmetry.space_group_name_H-M   'P 1'
#
loop_
_entity.id
_entity.type
_entity.pdbx_description
1 polymer ?
#
loop_
_entity_poly.entity_id
_entity_poly.type
_entity_poly.pdbx_seq_one_letter_code
_entity_poly.pdbx_strand_id
1 'polypeptide(L)'
;MVKKWICPVCGYVHEGETAPESCPLCKVPGEKFKLSEENSGLNFVTEHVLGVANDIPQNEDGAFVLQGLKDHFMGECTEVGMYLAMSRQADREGYPEIAEAFKRYAWEEAEHAAKFAALLGEVVWDTKTNVEKRMMAEEGACAGKMEIAKVAKQLNLDAIHDTVHEMAKDEARHGAGFQGLFNRYFKK
;
A
#
# COMPACT_ATOMS: atom_id res chain seq x y z
N MET A 1 -12.46 -36.14 23.17
CA MET A 1 -11.44 -35.37 22.45
C MET A 1 -10.95 -34.28 23.40
N VAL A 2 -9.64 -34.14 23.56
CA VAL A 2 -9.07 -33.09 24.42
C VAL A 2 -9.33 -31.73 23.76
N LYS A 3 -9.95 -30.83 24.48
CA LYS A 3 -10.25 -29.48 24.02
C LYS A 3 -9.08 -28.54 24.35
N LYS A 4 -8.85 -27.54 23.52
CA LYS A 4 -7.87 -26.49 23.78
C LYS A 4 -8.58 -25.17 24.19
N TRP A 5 -8.15 -24.62 25.32
CA TRP A 5 -8.68 -23.40 25.89
C TRP A 5 -7.61 -22.33 25.87
N ILE A 6 -7.89 -21.17 25.27
CA ILE A 6 -6.93 -20.07 25.10
C ILE A 6 -7.24 -18.95 26.08
N CYS A 7 -6.23 -18.56 26.84
CA CYS A 7 -6.31 -17.37 27.68
C CYS A 7 -6.32 -16.10 26.82
N PRO A 8 -7.36 -15.26 26.86
CA PRO A 8 -7.46 -14.08 26.01
C PRO A 8 -6.50 -12.95 26.42
N VAL A 9 -5.83 -13.07 27.57
CA VAL A 9 -4.92 -12.02 28.08
C VAL A 9 -3.47 -12.30 27.69
N CYS A 10 -3.00 -13.55 27.84
CA CYS A 10 -1.58 -13.89 27.61
C CYS A 10 -1.35 -14.96 26.53
N GLY A 11 -2.41 -15.48 25.91
CA GLY A 11 -2.29 -16.51 24.87
C GLY A 11 -1.97 -17.94 25.39
N TYR A 12 -1.89 -18.15 26.71
CA TYR A 12 -1.63 -19.49 27.26
C TYR A 12 -2.70 -20.48 26.79
N VAL A 13 -2.28 -21.64 26.32
CA VAL A 13 -3.14 -22.73 25.86
C VAL A 13 -3.20 -23.82 26.92
N HIS A 14 -4.40 -24.13 27.39
CA HIS A 14 -4.69 -25.23 28.27
C HIS A 14 -5.37 -26.38 27.48
N GLU A 15 -4.86 -27.59 27.63
CA GLU A 15 -5.47 -28.78 27.04
C GLU A 15 -6.25 -29.57 28.13
N GLY A 16 -7.55 -29.68 27.95
CA GLY A 16 -8.42 -30.35 28.91
C GLY A 16 -9.89 -30.36 28.46
N GLU A 17 -10.73 -31.11 29.14
CA GLU A 17 -12.17 -31.13 28.85
C GLU A 17 -12.86 -29.83 29.21
N THR A 18 -12.32 -29.10 30.21
CA THR A 18 -12.81 -27.83 30.71
C THR A 18 -11.69 -26.80 30.79
N ALA A 19 -12.03 -25.52 30.83
CA ALA A 19 -11.06 -24.47 31.11
C ALA A 19 -10.45 -24.66 32.51
N PRO A 20 -9.19 -24.26 32.75
CA PRO A 20 -8.57 -24.27 34.07
C PRO A 20 -9.26 -23.26 35.00
N GLU A 21 -9.21 -23.45 36.32
CA GLU A 21 -9.79 -22.46 37.27
C GLU A 21 -9.19 -21.07 37.12
N SER A 22 -7.91 -20.99 36.78
CA SER A 22 -7.22 -19.73 36.50
C SER A 22 -6.03 -19.95 35.60
N CYS A 23 -5.63 -18.92 34.87
CA CYS A 23 -4.43 -18.97 34.04
C CYS A 23 -3.16 -19.12 34.88
N PRO A 24 -2.30 -20.12 34.63
CA PRO A 24 -1.07 -20.30 35.40
C PRO A 24 -0.06 -19.17 35.21
N LEU A 25 -0.13 -18.45 34.08
CA LEU A 25 0.78 -17.35 33.77
C LEU A 25 0.28 -15.99 34.27
N CYS A 26 -0.93 -15.58 33.90
CA CYS A 26 -1.41 -14.22 34.18
C CYS A 26 -2.52 -14.15 35.24
N LYS A 27 -2.89 -15.30 35.84
CA LYS A 27 -3.87 -15.42 36.93
C LYS A 27 -5.30 -14.97 36.59
N VAL A 28 -5.60 -14.73 35.32
CA VAL A 28 -6.99 -14.43 34.91
C VAL A 28 -7.90 -15.63 35.20
N PRO A 29 -9.14 -15.39 35.66
CA PRO A 29 -10.10 -16.47 35.95
C PRO A 29 -10.39 -17.35 34.76
N GLY A 30 -10.61 -18.65 34.98
CA GLY A 30 -10.85 -19.66 33.93
C GLY A 30 -12.08 -19.39 33.07
N GLU A 31 -13.10 -18.72 33.62
CA GLU A 31 -14.30 -18.30 32.90
C GLU A 31 -14.02 -17.35 31.70
N LYS A 32 -12.84 -16.74 31.68
CA LYS A 32 -12.38 -15.86 30.59
C LYS A 32 -11.78 -16.65 29.44
N PHE A 33 -11.39 -17.92 29.64
CA PHE A 33 -10.81 -18.72 28.59
C PHE A 33 -11.80 -18.98 27.46
N LYS A 34 -11.28 -18.97 26.24
CA LYS A 34 -12.06 -19.27 25.03
C LYS A 34 -11.70 -20.64 24.52
N LEU A 35 -12.71 -21.43 24.15
CA LEU A 35 -12.50 -22.68 23.47
C LEU A 35 -11.85 -22.42 22.10
N SER A 36 -10.72 -23.08 21.83
CA SER A 36 -10.13 -23.04 20.49
C SER A 36 -10.95 -23.92 19.55
N GLU A 37 -11.54 -23.36 18.53
CA GLU A 37 -12.07 -24.14 17.43
C GLU A 37 -10.89 -24.66 16.59
N GLU A 38 -10.84 -25.93 16.29
CA GLU A 38 -9.68 -26.63 15.67
C GLU A 38 -9.26 -26.10 14.29
N ASN A 39 -9.90 -25.07 13.76
CA ASN A 39 -9.60 -24.46 12.46
C ASN A 39 -9.37 -22.96 12.48
N SER A 40 -9.24 -22.33 13.64
CA SER A 40 -8.80 -20.95 13.67
C SER A 40 -7.28 -20.90 13.58
N GLY A 41 -6.73 -20.89 12.38
CA GLY A 41 -5.41 -20.34 12.16
C GLY A 41 -5.35 -18.97 12.86
N LEU A 42 -4.18 -18.60 13.40
CA LEU A 42 -3.99 -17.31 14.06
C LEU A 42 -4.50 -16.20 13.11
N ASN A 43 -5.68 -15.71 13.39
CA ASN A 43 -6.29 -14.66 12.59
C ASN A 43 -5.93 -13.32 13.22
N PHE A 44 -4.80 -12.76 12.80
CA PHE A 44 -4.35 -11.44 13.22
C PHE A 44 -4.98 -10.31 12.40
N VAL A 45 -5.73 -10.65 11.37
CA VAL A 45 -6.34 -9.68 10.47
C VAL A 45 -7.79 -9.53 10.84
N THR A 46 -8.16 -8.36 11.31
CA THR A 46 -9.55 -7.90 11.30
C THR A 46 -9.96 -7.62 9.87
N GLU A 47 -11.23 -7.72 9.55
CA GLU A 47 -11.71 -7.35 8.22
C GLU A 47 -11.21 -5.95 7.84
N HIS A 48 -10.53 -5.87 6.70
CA HIS A 48 -10.08 -4.61 6.14
C HIS A 48 -10.99 -4.26 4.97
N VAL A 49 -11.74 -3.18 5.12
CA VAL A 49 -12.68 -2.70 4.10
C VAL A 49 -11.97 -1.65 3.24
N LEU A 50 -11.90 -1.92 1.94
CA LEU A 50 -11.49 -0.95 0.93
C LEU A 50 -12.72 -0.26 0.36
N GLY A 51 -12.58 1.01 0.00
CA GLY A 51 -13.62 1.73 -0.72
C GLY A 51 -14.82 2.13 0.13
N VAL A 52 -14.60 2.46 1.39
CA VAL A 52 -15.68 2.97 2.26
C VAL A 52 -16.34 4.25 1.70
N ALA A 53 -15.69 4.93 0.76
CA ALA A 53 -16.29 6.04 0.02
C ALA A 53 -17.53 5.64 -0.81
N ASN A 54 -17.71 4.33 -1.08
CA ASN A 54 -18.92 3.84 -1.75
C ASN A 54 -20.20 4.01 -0.89
N ASP A 55 -20.05 4.16 0.43
CA ASP A 55 -21.14 4.36 1.37
C ASP A 55 -21.49 5.85 1.57
N ILE A 56 -20.79 6.75 0.89
CA ILE A 56 -21.03 8.20 0.96
C ILE A 56 -22.44 8.50 0.40
N PRO A 57 -23.28 9.26 1.13
CA PRO A 57 -24.61 9.63 0.68
C PRO A 57 -24.61 10.35 -0.68
N GLN A 58 -25.61 10.05 -1.53
CA GLN A 58 -25.76 10.67 -2.85
C GLN A 58 -26.49 12.04 -2.71
N ASN A 59 -25.84 12.99 -2.04
CA ASN A 59 -26.31 14.37 -1.84
C ASN A 59 -25.14 15.37 -2.01
N GLU A 60 -25.39 16.66 -1.84
CA GLU A 60 -24.37 17.72 -2.02
C GLU A 60 -23.21 17.56 -1.04
N ASP A 61 -23.48 17.27 0.23
CA ASP A 61 -22.42 17.06 1.24
C ASP A 61 -21.58 15.81 0.91
N GLY A 62 -22.22 14.73 0.48
CA GLY A 62 -21.55 13.52 0.06
C GLY A 62 -20.68 13.74 -1.19
N ALA A 63 -21.19 14.51 -2.17
CA ALA A 63 -20.41 14.89 -3.35
C ALA A 63 -19.19 15.74 -2.98
N PHE A 64 -19.34 16.68 -2.05
CA PHE A 64 -18.23 17.47 -1.53
C PHE A 64 -17.15 16.60 -0.88
N VAL A 65 -17.54 15.67 -0.01
CA VAL A 65 -16.60 14.74 0.64
C VAL A 65 -15.89 13.87 -0.39
N LEU A 66 -16.62 13.25 -1.33
CA LEU A 66 -16.03 12.38 -2.36
C LEU A 66 -15.06 13.14 -3.25
N GLN A 67 -15.42 14.35 -3.69
CA GLN A 67 -14.53 15.17 -4.51
C GLN A 67 -13.27 15.56 -3.72
N GLY A 68 -13.42 15.95 -2.45
CA GLY A 68 -12.30 16.27 -1.57
C GLY A 68 -11.33 15.09 -1.42
N LEU A 69 -11.82 13.86 -1.22
CA LEU A 69 -10.97 12.66 -1.17
C LEU A 69 -10.17 12.46 -2.47
N LYS A 70 -10.79 12.68 -3.64
CA LYS A 70 -10.13 12.56 -4.94
C LYS A 70 -9.08 13.63 -5.17
N ASP A 71 -9.41 14.87 -4.86
CA ASP A 71 -8.51 16.01 -5.04
C ASP A 71 -7.28 15.88 -4.13
N HIS A 72 -7.48 15.51 -2.87
CA HIS A 72 -6.38 15.27 -1.95
C HIS A 72 -5.55 14.05 -2.35
N PHE A 73 -6.15 12.95 -2.79
CA PHE A 73 -5.39 11.82 -3.33
C PHE A 73 -4.41 12.25 -4.43
N MET A 74 -4.88 13.04 -5.38
CA MET A 74 -4.04 13.55 -6.47
C MET A 74 -3.02 14.56 -5.99
N GLY A 75 -3.37 15.42 -5.03
CA GLY A 75 -2.47 16.36 -4.39
C GLY A 75 -1.29 15.66 -3.72
N GLU A 76 -1.57 14.73 -2.82
CA GLU A 76 -0.56 13.96 -2.10
C GLU A 76 0.38 13.19 -3.05
N CYS A 77 -0.17 12.52 -4.07
CA CYS A 77 0.65 11.85 -5.09
C CYS A 77 1.60 12.82 -5.82
N THR A 78 1.16 14.04 -6.07
CA THR A 78 1.96 15.10 -6.72
C THR A 78 3.04 15.61 -5.78
N GLU A 79 2.71 15.83 -4.50
CA GLU A 79 3.63 16.36 -3.49
C GLU A 79 4.79 15.42 -3.21
N VAL A 80 4.60 14.09 -3.27
CA VAL A 80 5.70 13.10 -3.18
C VAL A 80 6.80 13.43 -4.19
N GLY A 81 6.44 13.59 -5.45
CA GLY A 81 7.40 13.90 -6.52
C GLY A 81 8.03 15.28 -6.36
N MET A 82 7.22 16.29 -6.02
CA MET A 82 7.65 17.66 -5.80
C MET A 82 8.66 17.76 -4.64
N TYR A 83 8.35 17.19 -3.49
CA TYR A 83 9.20 17.24 -2.31
C TYR A 83 10.53 16.50 -2.52
N LEU A 84 10.52 15.36 -3.22
CA LEU A 84 11.77 14.70 -3.60
C LEU A 84 12.63 15.55 -4.55
N ALA A 85 12.02 16.30 -5.49
CA ALA A 85 12.74 17.20 -6.35
C ALA A 85 13.29 18.40 -5.57
N MET A 86 12.50 18.99 -4.66
CA MET A 86 12.90 20.09 -3.77
C MET A 86 14.01 19.67 -2.82
N SER A 87 13.97 18.45 -2.29
CA SER A 87 15.04 17.87 -1.49
C SER A 87 16.37 17.88 -2.25
N ARG A 88 16.38 17.36 -3.48
CA ARG A 88 17.60 17.37 -4.32
C ARG A 88 18.09 18.79 -4.63
N GLN A 89 17.19 19.76 -4.78
CA GLN A 89 17.56 21.14 -5.00
C GLN A 89 18.18 21.77 -3.76
N ALA A 90 17.60 21.54 -2.59
CA ALA A 90 18.15 22.00 -1.32
C ALA A 90 19.55 21.44 -1.05
N ASP A 91 19.80 20.17 -1.37
CA ASP A 91 21.13 19.56 -1.27
C ASP A 91 22.15 20.27 -2.18
N ARG A 92 21.79 20.54 -3.45
CA ARG A 92 22.66 21.27 -4.38
C ARG A 92 22.99 22.69 -3.94
N GLU A 93 22.07 23.31 -3.21
CA GLU A 93 22.23 24.65 -2.66
C GLU A 93 22.96 24.70 -1.31
N GLY A 94 23.27 23.53 -0.72
CA GLY A 94 23.99 23.42 0.53
C GLY A 94 23.11 23.52 1.78
N TYR A 95 21.83 23.15 1.69
CA TYR A 95 20.87 23.14 2.80
C TYR A 95 20.46 21.71 3.19
N PRO A 96 21.36 20.87 3.75
CA PRO A 96 21.10 19.46 3.99
C PRO A 96 19.96 19.20 4.97
N GLU A 97 19.75 20.05 5.96
CA GLU A 97 18.62 19.93 6.89
C GLU A 97 17.26 20.13 6.21
N ILE A 98 17.19 21.09 5.27
CA ILE A 98 15.99 21.35 4.47
C ILE A 98 15.76 20.19 3.50
N ALA A 99 16.82 19.69 2.88
CA ALA A 99 16.75 18.54 1.98
C ALA A 99 16.19 17.30 2.70
N GLU A 100 16.65 17.01 3.90
CA GLU A 100 16.19 15.87 4.70
C GLU A 100 14.74 16.06 5.19
N ALA A 101 14.34 17.31 5.50
CA ALA A 101 12.95 17.62 5.85
C ALA A 101 12.00 17.32 4.68
N PHE A 102 12.30 17.82 3.46
CA PHE A 102 11.51 17.52 2.27
C PHE A 102 11.42 16.02 1.97
N LYS A 103 12.53 15.30 2.08
CA LYS A 103 12.56 13.86 1.84
C LYS A 103 11.70 13.08 2.83
N ARG A 104 11.72 13.48 4.11
CA ARG A 104 10.87 12.87 5.13
C ARG A 104 9.40 13.16 4.87
N TYR A 105 9.04 14.40 4.58
CA TYR A 105 7.65 14.77 4.30
C TYR A 105 7.13 14.09 3.02
N ALA A 106 7.96 13.90 1.98
CA ALA A 106 7.56 13.13 0.80
C ALA A 106 7.06 11.72 1.17
N TRP A 107 7.64 11.05 2.18
CA TRP A 107 7.16 9.76 2.66
C TRP A 107 5.88 9.88 3.49
N GLU A 108 5.70 10.95 4.23
CA GLU A 108 4.45 11.22 4.95
C GLU A 108 3.29 11.43 3.96
N GLU A 109 3.51 12.18 2.87
CA GLU A 109 2.51 12.38 1.81
C GLU A 109 2.22 11.07 1.04
N ALA A 110 3.23 10.21 0.85
CA ALA A 110 2.99 8.88 0.27
C ALA A 110 2.05 8.03 1.14
N GLU A 111 2.17 8.11 2.47
CA GLU A 111 1.26 7.45 3.41
C GLU A 111 -0.15 8.07 3.39
N HIS A 112 -0.26 9.39 3.24
CA HIS A 112 -1.56 10.06 3.08
C HIS A 112 -2.23 9.61 1.78
N ALA A 113 -1.51 9.63 0.66
CA ALA A 113 -2.01 9.13 -0.63
C ALA A 113 -2.49 7.67 -0.52
N ALA A 114 -1.73 6.80 0.14
CA ALA A 114 -2.12 5.40 0.33
C ALA A 114 -3.43 5.26 1.12
N LYS A 115 -3.64 6.09 2.15
CA LYS A 115 -4.88 6.12 2.93
C LYS A 115 -6.06 6.58 2.09
N PHE A 116 -5.92 7.66 1.32
CA PHE A 116 -6.95 8.13 0.39
C PHE A 116 -7.28 7.07 -0.67
N ALA A 117 -6.26 6.40 -1.24
CA ALA A 117 -6.47 5.30 -2.18
C ALA A 117 -7.30 4.16 -1.58
N ALA A 118 -7.03 3.79 -0.32
CA ALA A 118 -7.80 2.77 0.40
C ALA A 118 -9.24 3.20 0.69
N LEU A 119 -9.46 4.47 1.09
CA LEU A 119 -10.80 5.02 1.31
C LEU A 119 -11.63 5.04 0.02
N LEU A 120 -11.04 5.46 -1.10
CA LEU A 120 -11.70 5.53 -2.40
C LEU A 120 -11.96 4.13 -2.99
N GLY A 121 -11.05 3.18 -2.84
CA GLY A 121 -11.16 1.83 -3.39
C GLY A 121 -11.10 1.77 -4.93
N GLU A 122 -10.76 2.87 -5.60
CA GLU A 122 -10.76 2.96 -7.07
C GLU A 122 -9.48 2.41 -7.72
N VAL A 123 -8.38 2.37 -6.98
CA VAL A 123 -7.03 1.99 -7.46
C VAL A 123 -6.39 0.85 -6.67
N VAL A 124 -7.12 0.27 -5.73
CA VAL A 124 -6.66 -0.84 -4.89
C VAL A 124 -7.69 -1.96 -4.93
N TRP A 125 -7.25 -3.16 -5.28
CA TRP A 125 -8.06 -4.37 -5.36
C TRP A 125 -7.40 -5.49 -4.55
N ASP A 126 -7.83 -6.73 -4.74
CA ASP A 126 -7.09 -7.88 -4.23
C ASP A 126 -5.68 -7.96 -4.85
N THR A 127 -4.77 -8.65 -4.17
CA THR A 127 -3.34 -8.68 -4.57
C THR A 127 -3.12 -9.20 -5.99
N LYS A 128 -3.87 -10.22 -6.41
CA LYS A 128 -3.75 -10.77 -7.77
C LYS A 128 -4.12 -9.72 -8.81
N THR A 129 -5.28 -9.09 -8.64
CA THR A 129 -5.79 -8.03 -9.51
C THR A 129 -4.84 -6.82 -9.54
N ASN A 130 -4.30 -6.41 -8.38
CA ASN A 130 -3.31 -5.33 -8.30
C ASN A 130 -2.08 -5.65 -9.15
N VAL A 131 -1.52 -6.85 -9.02
CA VAL A 131 -0.33 -7.26 -9.80
C VAL A 131 -0.62 -7.32 -11.30
N GLU A 132 -1.77 -7.87 -11.71
CA GLU A 132 -2.18 -7.91 -13.13
C GLU A 132 -2.31 -6.51 -13.73
N LYS A 133 -3.04 -5.63 -13.04
CA LYS A 133 -3.25 -4.25 -13.51
C LYS A 133 -1.95 -3.44 -13.56
N ARG A 134 -1.07 -3.60 -12.57
CA ARG A 134 0.21 -2.91 -12.57
C ARG A 134 1.11 -3.39 -13.70
N MET A 135 1.22 -4.70 -13.91
CA MET A 135 1.98 -5.27 -15.03
C MET A 135 1.59 -4.67 -16.38
N MET A 136 0.29 -4.56 -16.66
CA MET A 136 -0.22 -3.94 -17.90
C MET A 136 0.06 -2.43 -17.95
N ALA A 137 -0.06 -1.74 -16.81
CA ALA A 137 0.20 -0.31 -16.73
C ALA A 137 1.69 0.02 -16.93
N GLU A 138 2.60 -0.81 -16.41
CA GLU A 138 4.05 -0.65 -16.63
C GLU A 138 4.43 -0.83 -18.12
N GLU A 139 3.79 -1.78 -18.83
CA GLU A 139 3.97 -1.94 -20.27
C GLU A 139 3.57 -0.67 -21.03
N GLY A 140 2.40 -0.11 -20.73
CA GLY A 140 1.92 1.14 -21.31
C GLY A 140 2.82 2.33 -20.97
N ALA A 141 3.26 2.44 -19.70
CA ALA A 141 4.16 3.48 -19.25
C ALA A 141 5.54 3.42 -19.92
N CYS A 142 6.08 2.21 -20.11
CA CYS A 142 7.30 1.98 -20.85
C CYS A 142 7.16 2.47 -22.32
N ALA A 143 6.11 2.05 -23.01
CA ALA A 143 5.87 2.44 -24.40
C ALA A 143 5.71 3.97 -24.53
N GLY A 144 4.92 4.60 -23.66
CA GLY A 144 4.73 6.05 -23.68
C GLY A 144 6.02 6.83 -23.42
N LYS A 145 6.82 6.42 -22.43
CA LYS A 145 8.10 7.06 -22.14
C LYS A 145 9.11 6.88 -23.29
N MET A 146 9.14 5.70 -23.93
CA MET A 146 10.00 5.46 -25.10
C MET A 146 9.64 6.39 -26.26
N GLU A 147 8.36 6.66 -26.50
CA GLU A 147 7.96 7.59 -27.56
C GLU A 147 8.36 9.02 -27.24
N ILE A 148 8.19 9.47 -25.98
CA ILE A 148 8.69 10.78 -25.52
C ILE A 148 10.20 10.89 -25.75
N ALA A 149 10.96 9.88 -25.31
CA ALA A 149 12.41 9.86 -25.48
C ALA A 149 12.84 9.95 -26.95
N LYS A 150 12.18 9.21 -27.84
CA LYS A 150 12.42 9.23 -29.29
C LYS A 150 12.17 10.62 -29.88
N VAL A 151 11.06 11.26 -29.56
CA VAL A 151 10.74 12.61 -30.04
C VAL A 151 11.73 13.63 -29.47
N ALA A 152 12.08 13.53 -28.17
CA ALA A 152 13.09 14.39 -27.57
C ALA A 152 14.45 14.29 -28.29
N LYS A 153 14.86 13.09 -28.72
CA LYS A 153 16.08 12.90 -29.50
C LYS A 153 16.01 13.59 -30.86
N GLN A 154 14.86 13.50 -31.56
CA GLN A 154 14.65 14.19 -32.82
C GLN A 154 14.74 15.72 -32.71
N LEU A 155 14.37 16.25 -31.54
CA LEU A 155 14.44 17.67 -31.24
C LEU A 155 15.79 18.11 -30.62
N ASN A 156 16.78 17.23 -30.53
CA ASN A 156 18.09 17.47 -29.90
C ASN A 156 17.99 17.87 -28.41
N LEU A 157 16.97 17.34 -27.71
CA LEU A 157 16.75 17.52 -26.27
C LEU A 157 17.38 16.38 -25.48
N ASP A 158 18.72 16.25 -25.54
CA ASP A 158 19.46 15.08 -25.05
C ASP A 158 19.21 14.80 -23.56
N ALA A 159 19.19 15.82 -22.71
CA ALA A 159 18.92 15.66 -21.29
C ALA A 159 17.52 15.06 -21.00
N ILE A 160 16.52 15.46 -21.78
CA ILE A 160 15.17 14.89 -21.66
C ILE A 160 15.14 13.48 -22.20
N HIS A 161 15.77 13.25 -23.37
CA HIS A 161 15.90 11.92 -23.95
C HIS A 161 16.50 10.93 -22.97
N ASP A 162 17.68 11.24 -22.43
CA ASP A 162 18.42 10.34 -21.56
C ASP A 162 17.64 10.02 -20.28
N THR A 163 17.05 11.05 -19.65
CA THR A 163 16.28 10.88 -18.43
C THR A 163 15.03 10.02 -18.65
N VAL A 164 14.25 10.31 -19.69
CA VAL A 164 12.98 9.61 -19.94
C VAL A 164 13.24 8.20 -20.48
N HIS A 165 14.32 8.01 -21.26
CA HIS A 165 14.73 6.70 -21.74
C HIS A 165 15.15 5.75 -20.59
N GLU A 166 15.89 6.24 -19.60
CA GLU A 166 16.21 5.44 -18.41
C GLU A 166 14.95 5.09 -17.60
N MET A 167 14.01 6.05 -17.42
CA MET A 167 12.72 5.76 -16.79
C MET A 167 11.94 4.68 -17.56
N ALA A 168 11.95 4.69 -18.90
CA ALA A 168 11.28 3.66 -19.70
C ALA A 168 11.86 2.26 -19.45
N LYS A 169 13.18 2.15 -19.25
CA LYS A 169 13.83 0.89 -18.86
C LYS A 169 13.43 0.44 -17.47
N ASP A 170 13.25 1.38 -16.54
CA ASP A 170 12.74 1.06 -15.22
C ASP A 170 11.33 0.49 -15.28
N GLU A 171 10.43 1.07 -16.09
CA GLU A 171 9.07 0.53 -16.26
C GLU A 171 9.09 -0.89 -16.85
N ALA A 172 9.97 -1.15 -17.82
CA ALA A 172 10.15 -2.50 -18.36
C ALA A 172 10.61 -3.49 -17.27
N ARG A 173 11.52 -3.08 -16.40
CA ARG A 173 11.99 -3.87 -15.25
C ARG A 173 10.90 -4.09 -14.21
N HIS A 174 10.08 -3.08 -13.91
CA HIS A 174 8.93 -3.20 -13.02
C HIS A 174 7.90 -4.19 -13.58
N GLY A 175 7.55 -4.06 -14.85
CA GLY A 175 6.64 -4.98 -15.53
C GLY A 175 7.13 -6.43 -15.50
N ALA A 176 8.42 -6.65 -15.80
CA ALA A 176 9.03 -7.97 -15.71
C ALA A 176 9.03 -8.52 -14.26
N GLY A 177 9.25 -7.67 -13.27
CA GLY A 177 9.16 -8.02 -11.85
C GLY A 177 7.76 -8.47 -11.46
N PHE A 178 6.73 -7.70 -11.81
CA PHE A 178 5.32 -8.06 -11.56
C PHE A 178 4.93 -9.35 -12.30
N GLN A 179 5.39 -9.53 -13.54
CA GLN A 179 5.15 -10.77 -14.30
C GLN A 179 5.76 -12.00 -13.59
N GLY A 180 6.98 -11.86 -13.07
CA GLY A 180 7.64 -12.92 -12.30
C GLY A 180 6.87 -13.28 -11.03
N LEU A 181 6.41 -12.27 -10.29
CA LEU A 181 5.58 -12.46 -9.08
C LEU A 181 4.24 -13.09 -9.43
N PHE A 182 3.56 -12.60 -10.47
CA PHE A 182 2.31 -13.18 -10.93
C PHE A 182 2.45 -14.67 -11.30
N ASN A 183 3.46 -15.02 -12.07
CA ASN A 183 3.72 -16.39 -12.46
C ASN A 183 4.00 -17.30 -11.25
N ARG A 184 4.72 -16.78 -10.25
CA ARG A 184 5.10 -17.52 -9.04
C ARG A 184 3.91 -17.81 -8.13
N TYR A 185 3.02 -16.86 -7.94
CA TYR A 185 1.98 -16.95 -6.91
C TYR A 185 0.59 -17.27 -7.47
N PHE A 186 0.29 -16.91 -8.70
CA PHE A 186 -1.07 -16.94 -9.24
C PHE A 186 -1.23 -17.78 -10.52
N LYS A 187 -0.11 -18.16 -11.17
CA LYS A 187 -0.14 -19.03 -12.34
C LYS A 187 0.27 -20.44 -11.88
N LYS A 188 -0.74 -21.30 -11.72
CA LYS A 188 -0.55 -22.73 -11.49
C LYS A 188 -0.58 -23.48 -12.80
#